data_2f6a82cc75d29a43f5c79e2b6ca1c7f7
#
_entry.id   2f6a82cc75d29a43f5c79e2b6ca1c7f7
#
_cell.length_a   1.000
_cell.length_b   1.000
_cell.length_c   1.000
_cell.angle_alpha   90.00
_cell.angle_beta   90.00
_cell.angle_gamma   90.00
#
_symmetry.space_group_name_H-M   'P 1'
#
loop_
_entity.id
_entity.type
_entity.pdbx_description
1 polymer ?
#
loop_
_entity_poly.entity_id
_entity_poly.type
_entity_poly.pdbx_seq_one_letter_code
_entity_poly.pdbx_strand_id
1 'polypeptide(L)'
;QKEMPRDTNYVQYKYYTAIFAVQSEYHKEAVQLLEELKDGDYEAIAVNQFLYQEYVELKDTVKFVETLQNAIKRFPKESWFLQNLINYYIFSGQEQTAIDYLAQAIEREPNVAQYHHIRGNLNENQGNYEEALADFDAALAIDPKLSDAMAGKGRVYYNQAVKLNEEAALISDNKAYKKALAEMNEVFRKSLPFFEKAHEMAPEERSYIQTLKGLYYRYKDELDMQAK
;
A
#
# COMPACT_ATOMS: atom_id res chain seq x y z
N GLN A 1 18.87 30.99 -32.62
CA GLN A 1 18.70 29.82 -33.50
C GLN A 1 17.25 29.44 -33.40
N LYS A 2 16.48 29.55 -34.51
CA LYS A 2 15.12 29.03 -34.61
C LYS A 2 15.26 27.52 -34.67
N GLU A 3 14.80 26.82 -33.63
CA GLU A 3 14.60 25.37 -33.71
C GLU A 3 13.63 25.11 -34.86
N MET A 4 14.06 24.30 -35.82
CA MET A 4 13.16 23.81 -36.85
C MET A 4 12.07 22.96 -36.17
N PRO A 5 10.79 23.10 -36.57
CA PRO A 5 9.74 22.24 -36.05
C PRO A 5 10.15 20.80 -36.33
N ARG A 6 10.27 19.98 -35.29
CA ARG A 6 10.53 18.54 -35.45
C ARG A 6 9.40 17.98 -36.32
N ASP A 7 9.76 17.43 -37.46
CA ASP A 7 8.79 16.83 -38.40
C ASP A 7 7.97 15.78 -37.61
N THR A 8 6.66 15.98 -37.51
CA THR A 8 5.74 15.10 -36.79
C THR A 8 5.86 13.67 -37.31
N ASN A 9 6.08 13.46 -38.59
CA ASN A 9 6.28 12.15 -39.17
C ASN A 9 7.56 11.47 -38.65
N TYR A 10 8.62 12.23 -38.42
CA TYR A 10 9.87 11.69 -37.88
C TYR A 10 9.70 11.24 -36.39
N VAL A 11 9.00 12.03 -35.58
CA VAL A 11 8.72 11.69 -34.18
C VAL A 11 7.84 10.44 -34.10
N GLN A 12 6.80 10.38 -34.92
CA GLN A 12 5.91 9.21 -35.01
C GLN A 12 6.65 7.95 -35.45
N TYR A 13 7.48 8.06 -36.50
CA TYR A 13 8.30 6.94 -36.97
C TYR A 13 9.24 6.43 -35.87
N LYS A 14 9.92 7.34 -35.17
CA LYS A 14 10.80 7.01 -34.06
C LYS A 14 10.05 6.29 -32.93
N TYR A 15 8.84 6.76 -32.59
CA TYR A 15 7.99 6.10 -31.58
C TYR A 15 7.68 4.65 -31.96
N TYR A 16 7.19 4.40 -33.19
CA TYR A 16 6.90 3.03 -33.62
C TYR A 16 8.15 2.15 -33.71
N THR A 17 9.31 2.73 -34.01
CA THR A 17 10.58 1.99 -33.96
C THR A 17 10.95 1.61 -32.53
N ALA A 18 10.74 2.51 -31.58
CA ALA A 18 10.94 2.21 -30.15
C ALA A 18 10.00 1.12 -29.67
N ILE A 19 8.70 1.18 -30.03
CA ILE A 19 7.72 0.14 -29.66
C ILE A 19 8.09 -1.22 -30.28
N PHE A 20 8.58 -1.24 -31.51
CA PHE A 20 9.07 -2.47 -32.13
C PHE A 20 10.28 -3.04 -31.37
N ALA A 21 11.20 -2.19 -30.92
CA ALA A 21 12.35 -2.61 -30.11
C ALA A 21 11.90 -3.19 -28.75
N VAL A 22 10.92 -2.54 -28.07
CA VAL A 22 10.28 -3.05 -26.85
C VAL A 22 9.69 -4.45 -27.07
N GLN A 23 8.86 -4.61 -28.12
CA GLN A 23 8.21 -5.89 -28.43
C GLN A 23 9.18 -7.00 -28.83
N SER A 24 10.34 -6.62 -29.34
CA SER A 24 11.42 -7.54 -29.75
C SER A 24 12.46 -7.77 -28.67
N GLU A 25 12.23 -7.25 -27.44
CA GLU A 25 13.13 -7.36 -26.29
C GLU A 25 14.53 -6.77 -26.53
N TYR A 26 14.65 -5.81 -27.44
CA TYR A 26 15.87 -5.02 -27.66
C TYR A 26 15.93 -3.85 -26.67
N HIS A 27 16.05 -4.18 -25.38
CA HIS A 27 15.90 -3.24 -24.27
C HIS A 27 16.80 -2.01 -24.35
N LYS A 28 18.06 -2.16 -24.75
CA LYS A 28 19.01 -1.03 -24.85
C LYS A 28 18.65 -0.08 -25.97
N GLU A 29 18.28 -0.61 -27.13
CA GLU A 29 17.84 0.15 -28.28
C GLU A 29 16.50 0.84 -28.01
N ALA A 30 15.57 0.14 -27.34
CA ALA A 30 14.31 0.70 -26.89
C ALA A 30 14.52 1.90 -25.98
N VAL A 31 15.36 1.76 -24.94
CA VAL A 31 15.71 2.86 -24.02
C VAL A 31 16.32 4.04 -24.79
N GLN A 32 17.26 3.80 -25.70
CA GLN A 32 17.90 4.88 -26.47
C GLN A 32 16.86 5.71 -27.24
N LEU A 33 15.93 5.04 -27.92
CA LEU A 33 14.88 5.71 -28.71
C LEU A 33 13.84 6.41 -27.82
N LEU A 34 13.44 5.78 -26.72
CA LEU A 34 12.48 6.35 -25.77
C LEU A 34 13.05 7.56 -25.02
N GLU A 35 14.34 7.54 -24.67
CA GLU A 35 15.04 8.66 -24.03
C GLU A 35 15.03 9.92 -24.93
N GLU A 36 15.14 9.75 -26.24
CA GLU A 36 15.05 10.86 -27.19
C GLU A 36 13.61 11.41 -27.33
N LEU A 37 12.60 10.63 -26.94
CA LEU A 37 11.17 11.00 -27.03
C LEU A 37 10.57 11.48 -25.72
N LYS A 38 11.18 11.16 -24.56
CA LYS A 38 10.58 11.30 -23.25
C LYS A 38 10.09 12.72 -22.91
N ASP A 39 10.78 13.75 -23.43
CA ASP A 39 10.44 15.15 -23.17
C ASP A 39 9.51 15.76 -24.24
N GLY A 40 9.19 15.01 -25.30
CA GLY A 40 8.25 15.40 -26.34
C GLY A 40 6.79 15.19 -25.93
N ASP A 41 5.87 15.75 -26.73
CA ASP A 41 4.44 15.65 -26.43
C ASP A 41 3.75 14.45 -27.10
N TYR A 42 4.40 13.85 -28.10
CA TYR A 42 3.84 12.73 -28.82
C TYR A 42 3.85 11.46 -27.96
N GLU A 43 2.64 10.92 -27.72
CA GLU A 43 2.44 9.72 -26.86
C GLU A 43 3.21 9.79 -25.52
N ALA A 44 3.33 11.00 -24.97
CA ALA A 44 4.22 11.30 -23.87
C ALA A 44 4.04 10.41 -22.62
N ILE A 45 2.79 10.05 -22.28
CA ILE A 45 2.49 9.15 -21.17
C ILE A 45 3.01 7.75 -21.51
N ALA A 46 2.66 7.21 -22.68
CA ALA A 46 3.08 5.87 -23.12
C ALA A 46 4.61 5.76 -23.23
N VAL A 47 5.29 6.79 -23.76
CA VAL A 47 6.76 6.84 -23.82
C VAL A 47 7.37 6.68 -22.43
N ASN A 48 6.87 7.41 -21.43
CA ASN A 48 7.41 7.32 -20.07
C ASN A 48 7.04 5.99 -19.38
N GLN A 49 5.88 5.39 -19.70
CA GLN A 49 5.50 4.06 -19.20
C GLN A 49 6.42 2.97 -19.79
N PHE A 50 6.68 2.99 -21.09
CA PHE A 50 7.62 2.05 -21.69
C PHE A 50 9.04 2.24 -21.19
N LEU A 51 9.49 3.48 -21.02
CA LEU A 51 10.82 3.78 -20.50
C LEU A 51 10.99 3.23 -19.07
N TYR A 52 9.98 3.36 -18.23
CA TYR A 52 9.96 2.73 -16.92
C TYR A 52 10.10 1.21 -17.02
N GLN A 53 9.28 0.55 -17.87
CA GLN A 53 9.31 -0.91 -18.04
C GLN A 53 10.69 -1.39 -18.52
N GLU A 54 11.27 -0.72 -19.49
CA GLU A 54 12.59 -1.07 -20.02
C GLU A 54 13.70 -0.94 -18.97
N TYR A 55 13.64 0.09 -18.10
CA TYR A 55 14.59 0.22 -16.98
C TYR A 55 14.38 -0.85 -15.91
N VAL A 56 13.15 -1.33 -15.70
CA VAL A 56 12.87 -2.49 -14.83
C VAL A 56 13.52 -3.75 -15.38
N GLU A 57 13.36 -4.03 -16.69
CA GLU A 57 13.99 -5.18 -17.36
C GLU A 57 15.52 -5.12 -17.30
N LEU A 58 16.09 -3.94 -17.49
CA LEU A 58 17.53 -3.69 -17.35
C LEU A 58 18.03 -3.66 -15.90
N LYS A 59 17.13 -3.75 -14.92
CA LYS A 59 17.41 -3.65 -13.48
C LYS A 59 18.10 -2.31 -13.09
N ASP A 60 17.86 -1.27 -13.86
CA ASP A 60 18.36 0.07 -13.57
C ASP A 60 17.40 0.81 -12.64
N THR A 61 17.51 0.49 -11.35
CA THR A 61 16.65 1.04 -10.28
C THR A 61 16.70 2.57 -10.23
N VAL A 62 17.88 3.15 -10.43
CA VAL A 62 18.06 4.60 -10.37
C VAL A 62 17.26 5.27 -11.48
N LYS A 63 17.35 4.75 -12.69
CA LYS A 63 16.69 5.29 -13.87
C LYS A 63 15.18 5.11 -13.85
N PHE A 64 14.67 3.95 -13.43
CA PHE A 64 13.22 3.80 -13.37
C PHE A 64 12.59 4.68 -12.27
N VAL A 65 13.23 4.84 -11.11
CA VAL A 65 12.73 5.76 -10.05
C VAL A 65 12.76 7.20 -10.55
N GLU A 66 13.84 7.64 -11.19
CA GLU A 66 13.94 8.98 -11.81
C GLU A 66 12.83 9.20 -12.85
N THR A 67 12.57 8.22 -13.69
CA THR A 67 11.51 8.26 -14.71
C THR A 67 10.14 8.44 -14.08
N LEU A 68 9.80 7.66 -13.04
CA LEU A 68 8.54 7.79 -12.32
C LEU A 68 8.40 9.16 -11.66
N GLN A 69 9.43 9.64 -10.95
CA GLN A 69 9.40 10.94 -10.28
C GLN A 69 9.21 12.13 -11.26
N ASN A 70 9.85 12.06 -12.42
CA ASN A 70 9.69 13.08 -13.46
C ASN A 70 8.30 13.01 -14.10
N ALA A 71 7.80 11.81 -14.38
CA ALA A 71 6.48 11.60 -14.95
C ALA A 71 5.36 12.07 -13.98
N ILE A 72 5.47 11.84 -12.67
CA ILE A 72 4.53 12.33 -11.66
C ILE A 72 4.41 13.88 -11.68
N LYS A 73 5.52 14.58 -11.89
CA LYS A 73 5.53 16.04 -11.99
C LYS A 73 4.91 16.54 -13.30
N ARG A 74 5.20 15.83 -14.40
CA ARG A 74 4.76 16.22 -15.74
C ARG A 74 3.29 15.86 -15.99
N PHE A 75 2.84 14.72 -15.47
CA PHE A 75 1.50 14.17 -15.66
C PHE A 75 0.78 13.99 -14.31
N PRO A 76 0.46 15.08 -13.59
CA PRO A 76 -0.07 14.98 -12.22
C PRO A 76 -1.46 14.34 -12.12
N LYS A 77 -2.18 14.19 -13.25
CA LYS A 77 -3.47 13.49 -13.30
C LYS A 77 -3.36 12.01 -13.63
N GLU A 78 -2.16 11.55 -13.99
CA GLU A 78 -1.90 10.14 -14.30
C GLU A 78 -1.40 9.42 -13.05
N SER A 79 -2.32 8.76 -12.34
CA SER A 79 -2.03 8.08 -11.07
C SER A 79 -1.15 6.85 -11.23
N TRP A 80 -1.07 6.26 -12.44
CA TRP A 80 -0.27 5.08 -12.71
C TRP A 80 1.20 5.22 -12.28
N PHE A 81 1.83 6.37 -12.56
CA PHE A 81 3.23 6.60 -12.19
C PHE A 81 3.42 6.65 -10.67
N LEU A 82 2.51 7.34 -9.96
CA LEU A 82 2.55 7.44 -8.51
C LEU A 82 2.32 6.08 -7.84
N GLN A 83 1.37 5.30 -8.33
CA GLN A 83 1.11 3.94 -7.83
C GLN A 83 2.32 3.02 -7.99
N ASN A 84 3.01 3.05 -9.15
CA ASN A 84 4.21 2.26 -9.37
C ASN A 84 5.36 2.68 -8.45
N LEU A 85 5.51 3.98 -8.19
CA LEU A 85 6.54 4.47 -7.26
C LEU A 85 6.24 4.07 -5.81
N ILE A 86 4.99 4.14 -5.38
CA ILE A 86 4.54 3.66 -4.06
C ILE A 86 4.85 2.17 -3.93
N ASN A 87 4.43 1.36 -4.91
CA ASN A 87 4.70 -0.08 -4.91
C ASN A 87 6.20 -0.39 -4.79
N TYR A 88 7.03 0.32 -5.54
CA TYR A 88 8.47 0.15 -5.44
C TYR A 88 8.99 0.40 -4.01
N TYR A 89 8.57 1.49 -3.36
CA TYR A 89 9.03 1.80 -2.00
C TYR A 89 8.52 0.79 -0.97
N ILE A 90 7.30 0.26 -1.14
CA ILE A 90 6.78 -0.82 -0.30
C ILE A 90 7.64 -2.08 -0.45
N PHE A 91 7.87 -2.53 -1.69
CA PHE A 91 8.64 -3.76 -1.95
C PHE A 91 10.13 -3.64 -1.60
N SER A 92 10.68 -2.44 -1.62
CA SER A 92 12.07 -2.18 -1.21
C SER A 92 12.23 -1.98 0.31
N GLY A 93 11.15 -2.09 1.09
CA GLY A 93 11.17 -1.91 2.54
C GLY A 93 11.33 -0.44 2.99
N GLN A 94 11.13 0.51 2.09
CA GLN A 94 11.20 1.95 2.38
C GLN A 94 9.81 2.48 2.77
N GLU A 95 9.25 1.90 3.84
CA GLU A 95 7.86 2.11 4.23
C GLU A 95 7.53 3.58 4.51
N GLN A 96 8.41 4.33 5.16
CA GLN A 96 8.17 5.75 5.43
C GLN A 96 8.04 6.56 4.14
N THR A 97 8.92 6.30 3.17
CA THR A 97 8.84 6.95 1.85
C THR A 97 7.53 6.59 1.13
N ALA A 98 7.09 5.33 1.23
CA ALA A 98 5.81 4.91 0.68
C ALA A 98 4.62 5.63 1.34
N ILE A 99 4.64 5.81 2.66
CA ILE A 99 3.64 6.59 3.43
C ILE A 99 3.58 8.03 2.93
N ASP A 100 4.73 8.67 2.71
CA ASP A 100 4.81 10.06 2.23
C ASP A 100 4.22 10.20 0.81
N TYR A 101 4.47 9.24 -0.08
CA TYR A 101 3.86 9.22 -1.43
C TYR A 101 2.37 8.87 -1.38
N LEU A 102 1.92 8.01 -0.47
CA LEU A 102 0.50 7.73 -0.24
C LEU A 102 -0.24 8.98 0.27
N ALA A 103 0.40 9.79 1.13
CA ALA A 103 -0.17 11.06 1.54
C ALA A 103 -0.41 12.01 0.34
N GLN A 104 0.55 12.09 -0.57
CA GLN A 104 0.39 12.86 -1.82
C GLN A 104 -0.70 12.28 -2.73
N ALA A 105 -0.84 10.93 -2.81
CA ALA A 105 -1.88 10.27 -3.57
C ALA A 105 -3.27 10.59 -3.01
N ILE A 106 -3.43 10.55 -1.69
CA ILE A 106 -4.67 10.89 -0.97
C ILE A 106 -5.04 12.36 -1.17
N GLU A 107 -4.07 13.28 -1.15
CA GLU A 107 -4.32 14.70 -1.41
C GLU A 107 -4.87 14.94 -2.83
N ARG A 108 -4.38 14.18 -3.81
CA ARG A 108 -4.83 14.28 -5.22
C ARG A 108 -6.17 13.58 -5.47
N GLU A 109 -6.35 12.42 -4.87
CA GLU A 109 -7.49 11.52 -5.07
C GLU A 109 -8.05 11.05 -3.72
N PRO A 110 -8.73 11.93 -2.95
CA PRO A 110 -9.12 11.66 -1.57
C PRO A 110 -10.18 10.54 -1.43
N ASN A 111 -10.87 10.20 -2.51
CA ASN A 111 -11.94 9.21 -2.52
C ASN A 111 -11.47 7.80 -2.97
N VAL A 112 -10.18 7.52 -2.95
CA VAL A 112 -9.64 6.19 -3.25
C VAL A 112 -9.38 5.44 -1.94
N ALA A 113 -10.32 4.59 -1.53
CA ALA A 113 -10.24 3.82 -0.29
C ALA A 113 -8.94 3.01 -0.15
N GLN A 114 -8.44 2.51 -1.28
CA GLN A 114 -7.23 1.69 -1.32
C GLN A 114 -5.97 2.44 -0.84
N TYR A 115 -5.85 3.73 -1.11
CA TYR A 115 -4.69 4.51 -0.63
C TYR A 115 -4.68 4.62 0.90
N HIS A 116 -5.82 4.90 1.50
CA HIS A 116 -5.98 4.92 2.95
C HIS A 116 -5.72 3.53 3.54
N HIS A 117 -6.29 2.47 2.97
CA HIS A 117 -6.07 1.11 3.43
C HIS A 117 -4.58 0.72 3.41
N ILE A 118 -3.86 0.99 2.31
CA ILE A 118 -2.43 0.68 2.21
C ILE A 118 -1.62 1.48 3.24
N ARG A 119 -1.91 2.79 3.41
CA ARG A 119 -1.21 3.62 4.39
C ARG A 119 -1.49 3.15 5.80
N GLY A 120 -2.73 2.75 6.09
CA GLY A 120 -3.11 2.14 7.37
C GLY A 120 -2.33 0.87 7.67
N ASN A 121 -2.13 -0.02 6.69
CA ASN A 121 -1.30 -1.22 6.84
C ASN A 121 0.18 -0.88 7.13
N LEU A 122 0.74 0.11 6.45
CA LEU A 122 2.13 0.53 6.69
C LEU A 122 2.29 1.16 8.08
N ASN A 123 1.34 2.01 8.50
CA ASN A 123 1.31 2.57 9.85
C ASN A 123 1.15 1.49 10.92
N GLU A 124 0.30 0.47 10.69
CA GLU A 124 0.15 -0.70 11.57
C GLU A 124 1.49 -1.43 11.75
N ASN A 125 2.20 -1.72 10.64
CA ASN A 125 3.49 -2.40 10.65
C ASN A 125 4.55 -1.63 11.44
N GLN A 126 4.52 -0.30 11.38
CA GLN A 126 5.43 0.57 12.14
C GLN A 126 5.00 0.75 13.62
N GLY A 127 3.84 0.24 14.00
CA GLY A 127 3.29 0.42 15.35
C GLY A 127 2.64 1.79 15.58
N ASN A 128 2.39 2.57 14.54
CA ASN A 128 1.66 3.83 14.55
C ASN A 128 0.15 3.54 14.54
N TYR A 129 -0.34 3.00 15.65
CA TYR A 129 -1.67 2.41 15.72
C TYR A 129 -2.82 3.43 15.62
N GLU A 130 -2.63 4.65 16.10
CA GLU A 130 -3.65 5.70 15.99
C GLU A 130 -3.84 6.15 14.55
N GLU A 131 -2.74 6.36 13.83
CA GLU A 131 -2.72 6.71 12.41
C GLU A 131 -3.30 5.57 11.56
N ALA A 132 -2.97 4.33 11.88
CA ALA A 132 -3.51 3.16 11.19
C ALA A 132 -5.03 3.06 11.35
N LEU A 133 -5.57 3.25 12.56
CA LEU A 133 -7.02 3.26 12.80
C LEU A 133 -7.71 4.39 12.04
N ALA A 134 -7.14 5.60 12.04
CA ALA A 134 -7.69 6.73 11.31
C ALA A 134 -7.75 6.46 9.79
N ASP A 135 -6.71 5.83 9.25
CA ASP A 135 -6.65 5.45 7.84
C ASP A 135 -7.67 4.35 7.49
N PHE A 136 -7.81 3.31 8.32
CA PHE A 136 -8.84 2.29 8.10
C PHE A 136 -10.26 2.86 8.21
N ASP A 137 -10.50 3.79 9.13
CA ASP A 137 -11.80 4.48 9.23
C ASP A 137 -12.08 5.33 7.99
N ALA A 138 -11.09 6.05 7.45
CA ALA A 138 -11.22 6.80 6.22
C ALA A 138 -11.49 5.87 5.02
N ALA A 139 -10.79 4.73 4.93
CA ALA A 139 -11.03 3.74 3.88
C ALA A 139 -12.47 3.19 3.94
N LEU A 140 -12.97 2.86 5.12
CA LEU A 140 -14.33 2.35 5.34
C LEU A 140 -15.41 3.42 5.13
N ALA A 141 -15.11 4.69 5.36
CA ALA A 141 -16.02 5.79 5.04
C ALA A 141 -16.23 5.94 3.52
N ILE A 142 -15.20 5.63 2.72
CA ILE A 142 -15.25 5.66 1.26
C ILE A 142 -15.86 4.36 0.71
N ASP A 143 -15.36 3.21 1.15
CA ASP A 143 -15.86 1.88 0.80
C ASP A 143 -16.24 1.08 2.06
N PRO A 144 -17.51 1.11 2.48
CA PRO A 144 -18.00 0.37 3.65
C PRO A 144 -17.92 -1.16 3.51
N LYS A 145 -17.61 -1.68 2.31
CA LYS A 145 -17.48 -3.11 2.04
C LYS A 145 -16.03 -3.59 1.99
N LEU A 146 -15.06 -2.73 2.27
CA LEU A 146 -13.65 -3.09 2.28
C LEU A 146 -13.32 -3.92 3.53
N SER A 147 -13.54 -5.25 3.43
CA SER A 147 -13.32 -6.20 4.54
C SER A 147 -11.90 -6.16 5.10
N ASP A 148 -10.90 -5.94 4.24
CA ASP A 148 -9.49 -5.85 4.66
C ASP A 148 -9.22 -4.65 5.57
N ALA A 149 -9.89 -3.51 5.35
CA ALA A 149 -9.78 -2.36 6.25
C ALA A 149 -10.47 -2.64 7.60
N MET A 150 -11.61 -3.35 7.58
CA MET A 150 -12.27 -3.78 8.80
C MET A 150 -11.39 -4.75 9.59
N ALA A 151 -10.80 -5.75 8.94
CA ALA A 151 -9.83 -6.66 9.56
C ALA A 151 -8.58 -5.93 10.05
N GLY A 152 -8.12 -4.90 9.33
CA GLY A 152 -7.02 -4.01 9.72
C GLY A 152 -7.24 -3.39 11.10
N LYS A 153 -8.43 -2.85 11.35
CA LYS A 153 -8.79 -2.35 12.69
C LYS A 153 -8.69 -3.45 13.75
N GLY A 154 -9.15 -4.65 13.45
CA GLY A 154 -9.01 -5.82 14.33
C GLY A 154 -7.54 -6.16 14.61
N ARG A 155 -6.69 -6.16 13.57
CA ARG A 155 -5.25 -6.41 13.72
C ARG A 155 -4.55 -5.35 14.58
N VAL A 156 -4.90 -4.08 14.45
CA VAL A 156 -4.34 -3.01 15.30
C VAL A 156 -4.56 -3.33 16.78
N TYR A 157 -5.80 -3.63 17.19
CA TYR A 157 -6.07 -3.99 18.58
C TYR A 157 -5.39 -5.29 18.98
N TYR A 158 -5.33 -6.27 18.09
CA TYR A 158 -4.62 -7.52 18.33
C TYR A 158 -3.12 -7.28 18.58
N ASN A 159 -2.47 -6.50 17.74
CA ASN A 159 -1.03 -6.20 17.84
C ASN A 159 -0.72 -5.32 19.07
N GLN A 160 -1.59 -4.37 19.42
CA GLN A 160 -1.49 -3.64 20.68
C GLN A 160 -1.52 -4.58 21.89
N ALA A 161 -2.43 -5.56 21.88
CA ALA A 161 -2.52 -6.53 22.97
C ALA A 161 -1.31 -7.47 23.03
N VAL A 162 -0.76 -7.87 21.88
CA VAL A 162 0.51 -8.63 21.83
C VAL A 162 1.65 -7.83 22.47
N LYS A 163 1.77 -6.55 22.14
CA LYS A 163 2.79 -5.66 22.73
C LYS A 163 2.61 -5.53 24.24
N LEU A 164 1.37 -5.32 24.73
CA LEU A 164 1.07 -5.30 26.17
C LEU A 164 1.43 -6.62 26.86
N ASN A 165 1.27 -7.77 26.18
CA ASN A 165 1.66 -9.06 26.72
C ASN A 165 3.17 -9.19 26.88
N GLU A 166 3.95 -8.70 25.92
CA GLU A 166 5.41 -8.66 25.98
C GLU A 166 5.88 -7.77 27.14
N GLU A 167 5.27 -6.60 27.28
CA GLU A 167 5.56 -5.66 28.37
C GLU A 167 5.18 -6.27 29.76
N ALA A 168 4.02 -6.93 29.85
CA ALA A 168 3.58 -7.60 31.05
C ALA A 168 4.55 -8.69 31.52
N ALA A 169 5.14 -9.44 30.58
CA ALA A 169 6.11 -10.49 30.89
C ALA A 169 7.37 -10.00 31.63
N LEU A 170 7.65 -8.70 31.57
CA LEU A 170 8.80 -8.07 32.26
C LEU A 170 8.45 -7.62 33.69
N ILE A 171 7.19 -7.70 34.12
CA ILE A 171 6.72 -7.25 35.42
C ILE A 171 6.95 -8.32 36.49
N SER A 172 7.80 -8.03 37.47
CA SER A 172 8.13 -8.95 38.55
C SER A 172 7.08 -8.96 39.68
N ASP A 173 6.37 -7.83 39.88
CA ASP A 173 5.34 -7.74 40.93
C ASP A 173 4.05 -8.46 40.49
N ASN A 174 3.59 -9.43 41.28
CA ASN A 174 2.45 -10.28 40.93
C ASN A 174 1.12 -9.50 40.80
N LYS A 175 0.91 -8.43 41.59
CA LYS A 175 -0.30 -7.63 41.50
C LYS A 175 -0.31 -6.76 40.27
N ALA A 176 0.82 -6.13 39.96
CA ALA A 176 1.01 -5.34 38.71
C ALA A 176 0.91 -6.23 37.47
N TYR A 177 1.51 -7.42 37.49
CA TYR A 177 1.40 -8.41 36.43
C TYR A 177 -0.05 -8.80 36.13
N LYS A 178 -0.84 -9.16 37.14
CA LYS A 178 -2.26 -9.50 36.96
C LYS A 178 -3.07 -8.34 36.39
N LYS A 179 -2.77 -7.09 36.80
CA LYS A 179 -3.41 -5.90 36.22
C LYS A 179 -3.07 -5.75 34.74
N ALA A 180 -1.78 -5.87 34.38
CA ALA A 180 -1.34 -5.78 33.01
C ALA A 180 -1.97 -6.86 32.11
N LEU A 181 -2.12 -8.09 32.61
CA LEU A 181 -2.82 -9.16 31.89
C LEU A 181 -4.30 -8.84 31.67
N ALA A 182 -4.97 -8.22 32.65
CA ALA A 182 -6.36 -7.82 32.50
C ALA A 182 -6.50 -6.73 31.42
N GLU A 183 -5.63 -5.72 31.44
CA GLU A 183 -5.58 -4.66 30.40
C GLU A 183 -5.33 -5.25 29.01
N MET A 184 -4.36 -6.13 28.89
CA MET A 184 -4.06 -6.85 27.64
C MET A 184 -5.29 -7.62 27.13
N ASN A 185 -5.99 -8.37 27.99
CA ASN A 185 -7.18 -9.13 27.60
C ASN A 185 -8.31 -8.22 27.12
N GLU A 186 -8.50 -7.05 27.76
CA GLU A 186 -9.49 -6.06 27.31
C GLU A 186 -9.16 -5.53 25.88
N VAL A 187 -7.88 -5.31 25.60
CA VAL A 187 -7.46 -4.85 24.26
C VAL A 187 -7.64 -5.96 23.23
N PHE A 188 -7.30 -7.22 23.55
CA PHE A 188 -7.61 -8.35 22.66
C PHE A 188 -9.10 -8.47 22.37
N ARG A 189 -9.94 -8.29 23.40
CA ARG A 189 -11.41 -8.37 23.25
C ARG A 189 -11.94 -7.31 22.28
N LYS A 190 -11.33 -6.10 22.26
CA LYS A 190 -11.68 -5.05 21.29
C LYS A 190 -11.45 -5.46 19.85
N SER A 191 -10.54 -6.41 19.56
CA SER A 191 -10.27 -6.87 18.20
C SER A 191 -11.40 -7.74 17.63
N LEU A 192 -12.13 -8.46 18.50
CA LEU A 192 -13.09 -9.50 18.09
C LEU A 192 -14.21 -8.97 17.16
N PRO A 193 -14.96 -7.90 17.50
CA PRO A 193 -16.07 -7.42 16.67
C PRO A 193 -15.62 -6.97 15.27
N PHE A 194 -14.39 -6.53 15.12
CA PHE A 194 -13.85 -6.14 13.82
C PHE A 194 -13.57 -7.36 12.93
N PHE A 195 -13.03 -8.44 13.49
CA PHE A 195 -12.83 -9.68 12.73
C PHE A 195 -14.15 -10.39 12.45
N GLU A 196 -15.13 -10.36 13.36
CA GLU A 196 -16.48 -10.86 13.10
C GLU A 196 -17.11 -10.12 11.92
N LYS A 197 -17.01 -8.79 11.93
CA LYS A 197 -17.55 -7.97 10.86
C LYS A 197 -16.82 -8.18 9.53
N ALA A 198 -15.51 -8.28 9.54
CA ALA A 198 -14.72 -8.61 8.36
C ALA A 198 -15.11 -9.97 7.77
N HIS A 199 -15.33 -10.98 8.61
CA HIS A 199 -15.78 -12.29 8.19
C HIS A 199 -17.21 -12.26 7.63
N GLU A 200 -18.14 -11.50 8.21
CA GLU A 200 -19.48 -11.31 7.63
C GLU A 200 -19.40 -10.70 6.22
N MET A 201 -18.44 -9.79 5.99
CA MET A 201 -18.24 -9.11 4.70
C MET A 201 -17.57 -10.01 3.66
N ALA A 202 -16.67 -10.90 4.09
CA ALA A 202 -15.92 -11.85 3.26
C ALA A 202 -15.83 -13.24 3.93
N PRO A 203 -16.91 -14.05 3.89
CA PRO A 203 -17.00 -15.32 4.61
C PRO A 203 -15.98 -16.38 4.15
N GLU A 204 -15.53 -16.30 2.90
CA GLU A 204 -14.56 -17.24 2.32
C GLU A 204 -13.11 -16.93 2.68
N GLU A 205 -12.84 -15.76 3.31
CA GLU A 205 -11.48 -15.36 3.65
C GLU A 205 -10.95 -16.17 4.84
N ARG A 206 -10.02 -17.06 4.55
CA ARG A 206 -9.49 -18.03 5.52
C ARG A 206 -8.73 -17.37 6.67
N SER A 207 -8.07 -16.26 6.42
CA SER A 207 -7.29 -15.53 7.43
C SER A 207 -8.18 -15.04 8.56
N TYR A 208 -9.38 -14.53 8.25
CA TYR A 208 -10.36 -14.07 9.25
C TYR A 208 -10.88 -15.23 10.08
N ILE A 209 -11.24 -16.36 9.43
CA ILE A 209 -11.71 -17.57 10.11
C ILE A 209 -10.65 -18.08 11.10
N GLN A 210 -9.38 -18.09 10.69
CA GLN A 210 -8.28 -18.57 11.51
C GLN A 210 -8.04 -17.68 12.72
N THR A 211 -8.08 -16.37 12.53
CA THR A 211 -7.96 -15.38 13.62
C THR A 211 -9.12 -15.50 14.60
N LEU A 212 -10.37 -15.59 14.10
CA LEU A 212 -11.56 -15.75 14.94
C LEU A 212 -11.51 -17.03 15.77
N LYS A 213 -11.09 -18.16 15.18
CA LYS A 213 -10.91 -19.41 15.94
C LYS A 213 -9.95 -19.24 17.11
N GLY A 214 -8.84 -18.52 16.91
CA GLY A 214 -7.88 -18.22 17.98
C GLY A 214 -8.48 -17.35 19.08
N LEU A 215 -9.19 -16.29 18.70
CA LEU A 215 -9.86 -15.37 19.62
C LEU A 215 -10.98 -16.08 20.41
N TYR A 216 -11.85 -16.84 19.75
CA TYR A 216 -12.92 -17.60 20.42
C TYR A 216 -12.37 -18.67 21.37
N TYR A 217 -11.32 -19.38 20.98
CA TYR A 217 -10.66 -20.34 21.89
C TYR A 217 -10.13 -19.65 23.15
N ARG A 218 -9.56 -18.46 23.02
CA ARG A 218 -9.06 -17.67 24.16
C ARG A 218 -10.17 -17.22 25.12
N TYR A 219 -11.35 -16.90 24.59
CA TYR A 219 -12.48 -16.35 25.36
C TYR A 219 -13.63 -17.35 25.58
N LYS A 220 -13.42 -18.62 25.28
CA LYS A 220 -14.46 -19.66 25.33
C LYS A 220 -15.23 -19.66 26.66
N ASP A 221 -14.52 -19.64 27.78
CA ASP A 221 -15.13 -19.71 29.11
C ASP A 221 -15.98 -18.49 29.45
N GLU A 222 -15.61 -17.32 28.90
CA GLU A 222 -16.35 -16.05 29.09
C GLU A 222 -17.59 -15.98 28.20
N LEU A 223 -17.48 -16.44 26.96
CA LEU A 223 -18.59 -16.50 26.00
C LEU A 223 -19.66 -17.49 26.44
N ASP A 224 -19.25 -18.64 26.99
CA ASP A 224 -20.15 -19.65 27.53
C ASP A 224 -20.91 -19.15 28.79
N MET A 225 -20.35 -18.17 29.51
CA MET A 225 -21.04 -17.54 30.65
C MET A 225 -22.04 -16.46 30.21
N GLN A 226 -21.84 -15.81 29.07
CA GLN A 226 -22.78 -14.82 28.52
C GLN A 226 -23.97 -15.46 27.76
N ALA A 227 -23.81 -16.71 27.31
CA ALA A 227 -24.84 -17.45 26.61
C ALA A 227 -25.82 -18.19 27.56
N LYS A 228 -25.59 -18.15 28.89
CA LYS A 228 -26.47 -18.67 29.95
C LYS A 228 -27.25 -17.54 30.62
#